data_9c9b0f49a0d287e2492bcfac12663da3
#
_entry.id   9c9b0f49a0d287e2492bcfac12663da3
#
_cell.length_a   1.000
_cell.length_b   1.000
_cell.length_c   1.000
_cell.angle_alpha   90.00
_cell.angle_beta   90.00
_cell.angle_gamma   90.00
#
_symmetry.space_group_name_H-M   'P 1'
#
loop_
_entity.id
_entity.type
_entity.pdbx_description
1 polymer ?
#
loop_
_entity_poly.entity_id
_entity_poly.type
_entity_poly.pdbx_seq_one_letter_code
_entity_poly.pdbx_strand_id
1 'polypeptide(L)'
;NGKQIGGKGAYWSPWLVGMGAEEANCMLSLIASGLLHRFPTLKILMTHGGGGFPALKGRIEQGIRCRRQWVWPVLGNHYEALGLTERTDTLNTYMNRIWVDSITHDPKILDLLISIHGKDRVAFGSDYPFPLGDVTGFLGEGTCTDCNEITGKVVETSEHKDKIFCDNPKDFFNLK
;
A
#
# COMPACT_ATOMS: atom_id res chain seq x y z
N ASN A 1 15.50 -31.39 -14.55
CA ASN A 1 14.61 -30.28 -14.19
C ASN A 1 15.45 -29.18 -13.58
N GLY A 2 16.13 -28.39 -14.43
CA GLY A 2 16.94 -27.26 -14.01
C GLY A 2 16.05 -26.11 -13.58
N LYS A 3 15.60 -26.10 -12.32
CA LYS A 3 15.16 -24.87 -11.70
C LYS A 3 16.38 -23.96 -11.61
N GLN A 4 16.40 -22.91 -12.43
CA GLN A 4 17.44 -21.89 -12.34
C GLN A 4 17.44 -21.36 -10.89
N ILE A 5 18.55 -21.54 -10.20
CA ILE A 5 18.82 -20.89 -8.93
C ILE A 5 18.79 -19.39 -9.22
N GLY A 6 17.82 -18.66 -8.64
CA GLY A 6 17.60 -17.24 -8.90
C GLY A 6 16.51 -16.89 -9.92
N GLY A 7 15.79 -17.87 -10.50
CA GLY A 7 14.58 -17.59 -11.29
C GLY A 7 13.41 -17.10 -10.42
N LYS A 8 12.42 -16.45 -11.05
CA LYS A 8 11.22 -15.87 -10.41
C LYS A 8 10.39 -16.82 -9.51
N GLY A 9 10.80 -18.05 -9.28
CA GLY A 9 10.13 -19.01 -8.40
C GLY A 9 11.04 -19.60 -7.34
N ALA A 10 12.35 -19.21 -7.33
CA ALA A 10 13.27 -19.67 -6.29
C ALA A 10 13.12 -18.81 -5.02
N TYR A 11 13.39 -19.43 -3.88
CA TYR A 11 13.38 -18.77 -2.56
C TYR A 11 12.07 -18.07 -2.19
N TRP A 12 10.94 -18.55 -2.69
CA TRP A 12 9.65 -17.92 -2.46
C TRP A 12 9.56 -16.47 -3.00
N SER A 13 10.47 -16.11 -3.90
CA SER A 13 10.65 -14.72 -4.36
C SER A 13 9.39 -14.06 -4.92
N PRO A 14 8.42 -14.75 -5.57
CA PRO A 14 7.17 -14.12 -5.97
C PRO A 14 6.37 -13.58 -4.78
N TRP A 15 6.36 -14.29 -3.65
CA TRP A 15 5.62 -13.90 -2.45
C TRP A 15 6.38 -12.87 -1.61
N LEU A 16 7.70 -13.09 -1.44
CA LEU A 16 8.51 -12.25 -0.55
C LEU A 16 8.87 -10.89 -1.16
N VAL A 17 8.97 -10.82 -2.47
CA VAL A 17 9.40 -9.61 -3.17
C VAL A 17 8.48 -9.25 -4.34
N GLY A 18 8.05 -10.25 -5.11
CA GLY A 18 7.30 -10.05 -6.34
C GLY A 18 5.99 -9.29 -6.10
N MET A 19 5.18 -9.75 -5.16
CA MET A 19 3.91 -9.11 -4.81
C MET A 19 4.11 -7.65 -4.41
N GLY A 20 5.03 -7.37 -3.50
CA GLY A 20 5.31 -6.01 -3.08
C GLY A 20 5.80 -5.10 -4.20
N ALA A 21 6.54 -5.64 -5.17
CA ALA A 21 6.97 -4.90 -6.35
C ALA A 21 5.81 -4.61 -7.31
N GLU A 22 4.91 -5.57 -7.51
CA GLU A 22 3.71 -5.40 -8.36
C GLU A 22 2.73 -4.40 -7.74
N GLU A 23 2.55 -4.43 -6.43
CA GLU A 23 1.72 -3.45 -5.70
C GLU A 23 2.28 -2.03 -5.81
N ALA A 24 3.60 -1.87 -5.70
CA ALA A 24 4.23 -0.58 -5.90
C ALA A 24 4.01 -0.03 -7.32
N ASN A 25 4.09 -0.89 -8.34
CA ASN A 25 3.79 -0.54 -9.73
C ASN A 25 2.29 -0.22 -9.91
N CYS A 26 1.42 -0.96 -9.26
CA CYS A 26 -0.02 -0.71 -9.28
C CYS A 26 -0.34 0.67 -8.69
N MET A 27 0.18 0.99 -7.50
CA MET A 27 -0.01 2.32 -6.89
C MET A 27 0.49 3.45 -7.78
N LEU A 28 1.69 3.31 -8.35
CA LEU A 28 2.21 4.30 -9.30
C LEU A 28 1.28 4.48 -10.49
N SER A 29 0.77 3.37 -11.05
CA SER A 29 -0.14 3.39 -12.20
C SER A 29 -1.47 4.06 -11.87
N LEU A 30 -2.06 3.75 -10.72
CA LEU A 30 -3.30 4.38 -10.24
C LEU A 30 -3.15 5.90 -10.09
N ILE A 31 -2.04 6.34 -9.53
CA ILE A 31 -1.75 7.76 -9.35
C ILE A 31 -1.45 8.42 -10.70
N ALA A 32 -0.57 7.84 -11.51
CA ALA A 32 -0.09 8.44 -12.75
C ALA A 32 -1.17 8.47 -13.85
N SER A 33 -2.14 7.54 -13.82
CA SER A 33 -3.25 7.50 -14.79
C SER A 33 -4.29 8.60 -14.60
N GLY A 34 -4.28 9.31 -13.48
CA GLY A 34 -5.30 10.31 -13.15
C GLY A 34 -6.64 9.71 -12.71
N LEU A 35 -6.67 8.42 -12.38
CA LEU A 35 -7.89 7.72 -11.96
C LEU A 35 -8.60 8.44 -10.81
N LEU A 36 -7.84 8.87 -9.82
CA LEU A 36 -8.38 9.54 -8.62
C LEU A 36 -8.96 10.93 -8.91
N HIS A 37 -8.57 11.59 -10.01
CA HIS A 37 -9.20 12.83 -10.47
C HIS A 37 -10.49 12.55 -11.23
N ARG A 38 -10.47 11.53 -12.08
CA ARG A 38 -11.66 11.13 -12.86
C ARG A 38 -12.78 10.60 -11.98
N PHE A 39 -12.41 9.95 -10.89
CA PHE A 39 -13.34 9.34 -9.92
C PHE A 39 -13.05 9.85 -8.50
N PRO A 40 -13.49 11.08 -8.16
CA PRO A 40 -13.13 11.72 -6.90
C PRO A 40 -13.69 11.03 -5.66
N THR A 41 -14.75 10.24 -5.80
CA THR A 41 -15.38 9.49 -4.69
C THR A 41 -14.89 8.04 -4.58
N LEU A 42 -14.02 7.60 -5.51
CA LEU A 42 -13.48 6.25 -5.49
C LEU A 42 -12.59 6.05 -4.26
N LYS A 43 -12.91 5.07 -3.45
CA LYS A 43 -12.07 4.57 -2.36
C LYS A 43 -11.24 3.40 -2.88
N ILE A 44 -9.94 3.43 -2.65
CA ILE A 44 -8.99 2.37 -3.02
C ILE A 44 -8.27 1.95 -1.75
N LEU A 45 -8.19 0.66 -1.51
CA LEU A 45 -7.38 0.06 -0.46
C LEU A 45 -6.34 -0.85 -1.11
N MET A 46 -5.07 -0.60 -0.82
CA MET A 46 -3.95 -1.41 -1.27
C MET A 46 -3.57 -2.39 -0.17
N THR A 47 -3.34 -3.62 -0.57
CA THR A 47 -2.87 -4.69 0.33
C THR A 47 -1.40 -4.52 0.70
N HIS A 48 -0.95 -5.22 1.72
CA HIS A 48 0.44 -5.30 2.19
C HIS A 48 1.11 -3.92 2.35
N GLY A 49 0.35 -2.96 2.91
CA GLY A 49 0.81 -1.59 3.08
C GLY A 49 1.13 -0.85 1.78
N GLY A 50 0.65 -1.33 0.63
CA GLY A 50 1.01 -0.82 -0.68
C GLY A 50 2.37 -1.34 -1.17
N GLY A 51 2.83 -2.44 -0.60
CA GLY A 51 4.06 -3.13 -1.00
C GLY A 51 5.32 -2.28 -0.83
N GLY A 52 6.15 -2.24 -1.86
CA GLY A 52 7.38 -1.44 -1.86
C GLY A 52 7.18 0.07 -2.08
N PHE A 53 5.96 0.55 -2.32
CA PHE A 53 5.70 1.94 -2.69
C PHE A 53 6.15 2.95 -1.62
N PRO A 54 5.91 2.76 -0.32
CA PRO A 54 6.35 3.69 0.72
C PRO A 54 7.86 3.96 0.68
N ALA A 55 8.66 2.92 0.49
CA ALA A 55 10.11 3.04 0.37
C ALA A 55 10.55 3.75 -0.94
N LEU A 56 9.77 3.65 -1.99
CA LEU A 56 10.04 4.26 -3.30
C LEU A 56 9.50 5.69 -3.42
N LYS A 57 8.68 6.16 -2.46
CA LYS A 57 8.01 7.45 -2.51
C LYS A 57 8.94 8.61 -2.88
N GLY A 58 10.06 8.76 -2.20
CA GLY A 58 11.03 9.82 -2.46
C GLY A 58 11.65 9.75 -3.87
N ARG A 59 11.92 8.52 -4.36
CA ARG A 59 12.41 8.30 -5.72
C ARG A 59 11.37 8.71 -6.77
N ILE A 60 10.11 8.38 -6.53
CA ILE A 60 9.00 8.73 -7.43
C ILE A 60 8.81 10.26 -7.45
N GLU A 61 8.82 10.93 -6.30
CA GLU A 61 8.76 12.39 -6.21
C GLU A 61 9.90 13.07 -6.97
N GLN A 62 11.11 12.53 -6.86
CA GLN A 62 12.25 13.04 -7.62
C GLN A 62 12.07 12.83 -9.13
N GLY A 63 11.56 11.67 -9.53
CA GLY A 63 11.22 11.39 -10.95
C GLY A 63 10.20 12.37 -11.49
N ILE A 64 9.16 12.67 -10.73
CA ILE A 64 8.14 13.66 -11.07
C ILE A 64 8.76 15.05 -11.23
N ARG A 65 9.66 15.46 -10.34
CA ARG A 65 10.36 16.74 -10.44
C ARG A 65 11.24 16.86 -11.67
N CYS A 66 12.01 15.82 -11.97
CA CYS A 66 13.02 15.84 -13.02
C CYS A 66 12.43 15.60 -14.42
N ARG A 67 11.40 14.76 -14.53
CA ARG A 67 10.84 14.30 -15.81
C ARG A 67 9.34 14.11 -15.70
N ARG A 68 8.63 15.16 -15.33
CA ARG A 68 7.19 15.16 -15.10
C ARG A 68 6.40 14.58 -16.28
N GLN A 69 6.75 14.95 -17.50
CA GLN A 69 6.10 14.47 -18.72
C GLN A 69 6.27 12.97 -18.96
N TRP A 70 7.25 12.33 -18.35
CA TRP A 70 7.47 10.88 -18.47
C TRP A 70 6.70 10.10 -17.41
N VAL A 71 6.56 10.66 -16.21
CA VAL A 71 5.81 10.03 -15.10
C VAL A 71 4.32 10.26 -15.28
N TRP A 72 3.92 11.40 -15.82
CA TRP A 72 2.54 11.83 -15.97
C TRP A 72 2.13 12.08 -17.44
N PRO A 73 2.42 11.21 -18.39
CA PRO A 73 2.11 11.49 -19.81
C PRO A 73 0.61 11.63 -20.08
N VAL A 74 -0.20 10.85 -19.36
CA VAL A 74 -1.67 10.85 -19.52
C VAL A 74 -2.31 12.02 -18.80
N LEU A 75 -1.79 12.36 -17.62
CA LEU A 75 -2.32 13.47 -16.83
C LEU A 75 -2.07 14.85 -17.49
N GLY A 76 -0.98 15.01 -18.24
CA GLY A 76 -0.73 16.27 -18.98
C GLY A 76 -1.92 16.67 -19.83
N ASN A 77 -2.36 15.78 -20.70
CA ASN A 77 -3.51 15.99 -21.58
C ASN A 77 -4.84 16.10 -20.83
N HIS A 78 -4.95 15.44 -19.68
CA HIS A 78 -6.18 15.43 -18.92
C HIS A 78 -6.36 16.68 -18.06
N TYR A 79 -5.26 17.28 -17.58
CA TYR A 79 -5.29 18.57 -16.86
C TYR A 79 -5.73 19.71 -17.76
N GLU A 80 -5.27 19.75 -19.01
CA GLU A 80 -5.74 20.71 -20.00
C GLU A 80 -7.23 20.54 -20.29
N ALA A 81 -7.70 19.30 -20.43
CA ALA A 81 -9.13 18.98 -20.63
C ALA A 81 -10.01 19.34 -19.43
N LEU A 82 -9.45 19.37 -18.22
CA LEU A 82 -10.15 19.79 -16.99
C LEU A 82 -9.98 21.30 -16.70
N GLY A 83 -9.29 22.05 -17.56
CA GLY A 83 -9.03 23.48 -17.36
C GLY A 83 -8.05 23.79 -16.22
N LEU A 84 -7.28 22.82 -15.77
CA LEU A 84 -6.31 22.97 -14.70
C LEU A 84 -4.96 23.40 -15.30
N THR A 85 -4.64 24.68 -15.17
CA THR A 85 -3.44 25.28 -15.79
C THR A 85 -2.16 25.09 -14.97
N GLU A 86 -2.28 24.84 -13.68
CA GLU A 86 -1.14 24.63 -12.78
C GLU A 86 -1.33 23.38 -11.92
N ARG A 87 -0.26 22.61 -11.80
CA ARG A 87 -0.20 21.42 -10.99
C ARG A 87 0.34 21.74 -9.61
N THR A 88 -0.56 21.85 -8.65
CA THR A 88 -0.24 21.93 -7.22
C THR A 88 -0.16 20.55 -6.58
N ASP A 89 -0.63 19.51 -7.29
CA ASP A 89 -0.67 18.16 -6.73
C ASP A 89 0.73 17.61 -6.50
N THR A 90 0.97 17.24 -5.28
CA THR A 90 2.13 16.46 -4.85
C THR A 90 1.73 15.01 -4.68
N LEU A 91 2.71 14.12 -4.58
CA LEU A 91 2.43 12.71 -4.28
C LEU A 91 1.65 12.56 -2.96
N ASN A 92 1.88 13.44 -1.99
CA ASN A 92 1.17 13.45 -0.71
C ASN A 92 -0.35 13.62 -0.86
N THR A 93 -0.81 14.40 -1.83
CA THR A 93 -2.24 14.57 -2.12
C THR A 93 -2.91 13.24 -2.44
N TYR A 94 -2.21 12.37 -3.14
CA TYR A 94 -2.73 11.05 -3.49
C TYR A 94 -2.62 10.06 -2.34
N MET A 95 -1.56 10.14 -1.54
CA MET A 95 -1.38 9.25 -0.38
C MET A 95 -2.54 9.37 0.59
N ASN A 96 -3.00 10.58 0.87
CA ASN A 96 -4.15 10.84 1.74
C ASN A 96 -5.49 10.32 1.18
N ARG A 97 -5.53 9.88 -0.07
CA ARG A 97 -6.73 9.35 -0.74
C ARG A 97 -6.70 7.84 -0.94
N ILE A 98 -5.55 7.22 -0.78
CA ILE A 98 -5.37 5.78 -0.93
C ILE A 98 -5.25 5.18 0.48
N TRP A 99 -6.08 4.20 0.74
CA TRP A 99 -6.02 3.40 1.95
C TRP A 99 -5.01 2.28 1.77
N VAL A 100 -4.41 1.84 2.86
CA VAL A 100 -3.52 0.68 2.91
C VAL A 100 -3.90 -0.21 4.08
N ASP A 101 -3.58 -1.49 3.99
CA ASP A 101 -3.71 -2.36 5.15
C ASP A 101 -2.46 -2.32 6.04
N SER A 102 -2.57 -2.98 7.19
CA SER A 102 -1.52 -3.00 8.22
C SER A 102 -0.55 -4.16 8.09
N ILE A 103 -0.64 -4.97 7.01
CA ILE A 103 0.24 -6.14 6.83
C ILE A 103 1.62 -5.69 6.39
N THR A 104 2.45 -5.36 7.35
CA THR A 104 3.82 -4.86 7.14
C THR A 104 4.88 -5.74 7.76
N HIS A 105 4.49 -6.62 8.69
CA HIS A 105 5.37 -7.51 9.44
C HIS A 105 6.48 -6.79 10.26
N ASP A 106 6.43 -5.46 10.35
CA ASP A 106 7.42 -4.65 11.07
C ASP A 106 6.75 -3.37 11.61
N PRO A 107 6.87 -3.09 12.94
CA PRO A 107 6.29 -1.89 13.55
C PRO A 107 6.80 -0.59 12.95
N LYS A 108 8.08 -0.52 12.57
CA LYS A 108 8.66 0.69 11.98
C LYS A 108 8.10 0.95 10.58
N ILE A 109 7.77 -0.10 9.85
CA ILE A 109 7.11 0.04 8.54
C ILE A 109 5.67 0.51 8.74
N LEU A 110 4.95 0.00 9.75
CA LEU A 110 3.61 0.50 10.08
C LEU A 110 3.65 1.99 10.45
N ASP A 111 4.60 2.42 11.28
CA ASP A 111 4.78 3.83 11.62
C ASP A 111 5.08 4.68 10.37
N LEU A 112 5.90 4.16 9.46
CA LEU A 112 6.14 4.80 8.17
C LEU A 112 4.87 4.95 7.35
N LEU A 113 4.03 3.91 7.25
CA LEU A 113 2.74 3.97 6.56
C LEU A 113 1.82 5.04 7.17
N ILE A 114 1.71 5.07 8.48
CA ILE A 114 0.91 6.06 9.20
C ILE A 114 1.43 7.49 8.90
N SER A 115 2.73 7.67 8.85
CA SER A 115 3.35 8.97 8.54
C SER A 115 3.10 9.42 7.09
N ILE A 116 3.00 8.47 6.15
CA ILE A 116 2.83 8.73 4.71
C ILE A 116 1.36 8.91 4.33
N HIS A 117 0.51 7.99 4.78
CA HIS A 117 -0.91 7.95 4.40
C HIS A 117 -1.82 8.71 5.37
N GLY A 118 -1.34 8.96 6.58
CA GLY A 118 -2.15 9.48 7.68
C GLY A 118 -2.83 8.35 8.46
N LYS A 119 -3.02 8.60 9.75
CA LYS A 119 -3.63 7.64 10.71
C LYS A 119 -5.05 7.18 10.32
N ASP A 120 -5.74 7.95 9.51
CA ASP A 120 -7.11 7.67 9.08
C ASP A 120 -7.18 6.90 7.74
N ARG A 121 -6.04 6.41 7.23
CA ARG A 121 -5.94 5.69 5.94
C ARG A 121 -5.26 4.34 6.05
N VAL A 122 -4.96 3.88 7.26
CA VAL A 122 -4.44 2.54 7.52
C VAL A 122 -5.54 1.70 8.16
N ALA A 123 -5.91 0.59 7.53
CA ALA A 123 -6.93 -0.33 8.01
C ALA A 123 -6.29 -1.68 8.38
N PHE A 124 -6.88 -2.40 9.33
CA PHE A 124 -6.41 -3.74 9.63
C PHE A 124 -6.65 -4.68 8.45
N GLY A 125 -5.60 -5.40 8.05
CA GLY A 125 -5.65 -6.51 7.11
C GLY A 125 -5.09 -7.77 7.75
N SER A 126 -5.68 -8.92 7.44
CA SER A 126 -5.28 -10.21 8.00
C SER A 126 -4.51 -11.11 7.04
N ASP A 127 -4.67 -10.87 5.74
CA ASP A 127 -4.18 -11.76 4.67
C ASP A 127 -4.60 -13.24 4.88
N TYR A 128 -5.70 -13.45 5.63
CA TYR A 128 -6.25 -14.79 5.84
C TYR A 128 -6.78 -15.37 4.52
N PRO A 129 -6.52 -16.64 4.18
CA PRO A 129 -5.85 -17.70 4.96
C PRO A 129 -4.38 -17.98 4.57
N PHE A 130 -3.67 -16.99 4.08
CA PHE A 130 -2.32 -17.17 3.54
C PHE A 130 -1.25 -17.30 4.63
N PRO A 131 -0.12 -18.00 4.32
CA PRO A 131 0.93 -18.29 5.31
C PRO A 131 1.61 -17.05 5.90
N LEU A 132 1.60 -15.93 5.20
CA LEU A 132 2.12 -14.66 5.69
C LEU A 132 1.04 -13.77 6.32
N GLY A 133 -0.15 -14.35 6.59
CA GLY A 133 -1.25 -13.64 7.21
C GLY A 133 -0.98 -13.22 8.65
N ASP A 134 -1.71 -12.18 9.08
CA ASP A 134 -1.64 -11.60 10.42
C ASP A 134 -2.85 -12.02 11.27
N VAL A 135 -3.04 -13.33 11.48
CA VAL A 135 -4.12 -13.86 12.33
C VAL A 135 -3.56 -14.89 13.30
N THR A 136 -3.42 -14.51 14.55
CA THR A 136 -3.08 -15.45 15.61
C THR A 136 -4.19 -16.48 15.82
N GLY A 137 -3.84 -17.77 15.82
CA GLY A 137 -4.71 -18.85 16.25
C GLY A 137 -5.70 -19.41 15.22
N PHE A 138 -5.77 -18.88 14.01
CA PHE A 138 -6.71 -19.35 12.98
C PHE A 138 -6.09 -20.33 11.96
N LEU A 139 -4.79 -20.39 11.87
CA LEU A 139 -4.10 -21.21 10.89
C LEU A 139 -3.68 -22.53 11.54
N GLY A 140 -4.11 -23.64 10.93
CA GLY A 140 -3.81 -24.98 11.39
C GLY A 140 -2.31 -25.33 11.37
N GLU A 141 -1.99 -26.57 11.73
CA GLU A 141 -0.63 -27.10 11.78
C GLU A 141 0.16 -26.75 10.51
N GLY A 142 1.27 -26.03 10.69
CA GLY A 142 2.19 -25.65 9.59
C GLY A 142 2.33 -24.16 9.34
N THR A 143 1.57 -23.31 10.01
CA THR A 143 1.78 -21.85 9.96
C THR A 143 2.86 -21.45 10.96
N CYS A 144 3.67 -20.48 10.55
CA CYS A 144 4.71 -19.94 11.43
C CYS A 144 4.08 -19.23 12.62
N THR A 145 4.00 -19.90 13.75
CA THR A 145 3.48 -19.32 15.02
C THR A 145 4.28 -18.10 15.45
N ASP A 146 5.56 -18.07 15.13
CA ASP A 146 6.46 -16.96 15.48
C ASP A 146 6.18 -15.71 14.63
N CYS A 147 5.72 -15.87 13.40
CA CYS A 147 5.35 -14.76 12.54
C CYS A 147 4.05 -14.08 12.97
N ASN A 148 3.08 -14.88 13.46
CA ASN A 148 1.79 -14.36 13.91
C ASN A 148 1.89 -13.53 15.21
N GLU A 149 2.90 -13.78 16.04
CA GLU A 149 3.16 -12.97 17.23
C GLU A 149 3.70 -11.56 16.91
N ILE A 150 4.32 -11.37 15.74
CA ILE A 150 4.99 -10.11 15.41
C ILE A 150 3.98 -9.08 14.89
N THR A 151 3.01 -9.48 14.12
CA THR A 151 2.11 -8.56 13.41
C THR A 151 0.90 -8.12 14.20
N GLY A 152 0.27 -9.00 14.95
CA GLY A 152 -0.76 -8.59 15.92
C GLY A 152 -0.20 -7.62 16.95
N LYS A 153 1.04 -7.83 17.40
CA LYS A 153 1.77 -6.89 18.28
C LYS A 153 2.05 -5.55 17.63
N VAL A 154 2.27 -5.49 16.31
CA VAL A 154 2.54 -4.22 15.62
C VAL A 154 1.35 -3.27 15.75
N VAL A 155 0.15 -3.73 15.45
CA VAL A 155 -1.05 -2.91 15.57
C VAL A 155 -1.42 -2.69 17.04
N GLU A 156 -1.31 -3.71 17.89
CA GLU A 156 -1.62 -3.62 19.32
C GLU A 156 -0.74 -2.63 20.08
N THR A 157 0.51 -2.45 19.68
CA THR A 157 1.42 -1.46 20.30
C THR A 157 1.24 -0.06 19.74
N SER A 158 0.55 0.11 18.62
CA SER A 158 0.30 1.41 18.01
C SER A 158 -0.68 2.23 18.86
N GLU A 159 -0.36 3.52 19.07
CA GLU A 159 -1.30 4.48 19.65
C GLU A 159 -2.57 4.66 18.81
N HIS A 160 -2.57 4.21 17.56
CA HIS A 160 -3.67 4.27 16.62
C HIS A 160 -4.44 2.95 16.46
N LYS A 161 -4.22 1.98 17.35
CA LYS A 161 -4.77 0.63 17.22
C LYS A 161 -6.31 0.60 17.03
N ASP A 162 -7.05 1.37 17.81
CA ASP A 162 -8.51 1.40 17.73
C ASP A 162 -9.01 1.91 16.38
N LYS A 163 -8.31 2.91 15.81
CA LYS A 163 -8.59 3.39 14.47
C LYS A 163 -8.31 2.33 13.42
N ILE A 164 -7.15 1.67 13.50
CA ILE A 164 -6.71 0.66 12.53
C ILE A 164 -7.63 -0.55 12.57
N PHE A 165 -8.01 -1.03 13.76
CA PHE A 165 -8.87 -2.21 13.91
C PHE A 165 -10.35 -1.95 13.63
N CYS A 166 -10.86 -0.76 13.96
CA CYS A 166 -12.30 -0.50 13.97
C CYS A 166 -12.71 0.68 13.09
N ASP A 167 -12.24 1.89 13.42
CA ASP A 167 -12.80 3.11 12.83
C ASP A 167 -12.52 3.22 11.35
N ASN A 168 -11.27 2.98 10.96
CA ASN A 168 -10.84 3.09 9.58
C ASN A 168 -11.50 2.05 8.65
N PRO A 169 -11.57 0.74 9.01
CA PRO A 169 -12.35 -0.22 8.23
C PRO A 169 -13.83 0.17 8.11
N LYS A 170 -14.46 0.65 9.20
CA LYS A 170 -15.84 1.11 9.15
C LYS A 170 -16.01 2.27 8.18
N ASP A 171 -15.13 3.27 8.21
CA ASP A 171 -15.18 4.39 7.28
C ASP A 171 -14.95 3.93 5.83
N PHE A 172 -13.98 3.06 5.60
CA PHE A 172 -13.72 2.56 4.25
C PHE A 172 -14.93 1.85 3.64
N PHE A 173 -15.56 0.95 4.40
CA PHE A 173 -16.71 0.15 3.96
C PHE A 173 -18.06 0.84 4.17
N ASN A 174 -18.10 2.07 4.71
CA ASN A 174 -19.32 2.79 5.10
C ASN A 174 -20.22 1.98 6.06
N LEU A 175 -19.62 1.28 7.02
CA LEU A 175 -20.31 0.53 8.06
C LEU A 175 -20.77 1.47 9.18
N LYS A 176 -21.95 1.13 9.79
CA LYS A 176 -22.50 1.86 10.94
C LYS A 176 -22.02 1.27 12.26
#